data_7d3c4cfbf2615b548ad5921321413142
#
_entry.id   7d3c4cfbf2615b548ad5921321413142
#
_cell.length_a   1.000
_cell.length_b   1.000
_cell.length_c   1.000
_cell.angle_alpha   90.00
_cell.angle_beta   90.00
_cell.angle_gamma   90.00
#
_symmetry.space_group_name_H-M   'P 1'
#
loop_
_entity.id
_entity.type
_entity.pdbx_description
1 polymer ?
#
loop_
_entity_poly.entity_id
_entity_poly.type
_entity_poly.pdbx_seq_one_letter_code
_entity_poly.pdbx_strand_id
1 'polypeptide(L)'
;MDYFIHKNAQGFLKEQLDLYLFEYLFKEMTAFDHKRLNEINIIKKVALEVIALVSEFENELCKIWNKPRLVLNSHFIVSLDQLKAKNYDLNKITSHPNYPKQVKEWQDLNLKITDNLLENEFLPLDTLYFKDLEEEVKSLFSEDEINGTLIKSENYQALNSLKNRYKEAIDCIYIDPPYNTQNNEFVYADNFKRSSWLAMMENRLELAHALLNDKGVMFVSIDDNEQAYCKVLMDEVFNGGGDNFVASISWKQFHSVKNDATNFSKNIEYILCYCKNFSKNLISNEPFDKSNLYKLKDENGFYKLDPVWAKSGNNFSPYTFLNGKTWSPPSGTFWRYSIGTLKDMEQNNRIVFNGKNPMAKRYLSEVAEGRKSSTFWDGSEVGYNLNGDAEIKQLFNGNKVFNNPKPEALLQRILEISTKENDLVCDFFAGSGTTCAVAHKMKRKYIGVEMGEHFDSVILPRLKKVIGGFKSGALKEFNGGGVVKVYALESYEEILRKIKYEDNDKPLAYEEQYSDLVECKEHSYTLNVEALEKMGVDIKETLENLWGVGVEFFNEKVVKFKGNDKEVEILKALKEALIW
;
A
#
# COMPACT_ATOMS: atom_id res chain seq x y z
N MET A 1 -3.08 -19.08 4.79
CA MET A 1 -4.34 -19.79 5.13
C MET A 1 -5.53 -19.40 4.27
N ASP A 2 -5.59 -18.20 3.75
CA ASP A 2 -6.68 -17.65 2.93
C ASP A 2 -7.16 -18.60 1.80
N TYR A 3 -6.26 -19.27 1.14
CA TYR A 3 -6.55 -20.22 0.06
C TYR A 3 -6.98 -21.64 0.52
N PHE A 4 -6.98 -21.90 1.83
CA PHE A 4 -7.56 -23.15 2.38
C PHE A 4 -9.04 -23.01 2.74
N ILE A 5 -9.59 -21.80 2.74
CA ILE A 5 -10.99 -21.50 3.02
C ILE A 5 -11.68 -21.20 1.70
N HIS A 6 -12.62 -22.04 1.29
CA HIS A 6 -13.33 -21.82 0.05
C HIS A 6 -14.45 -20.79 0.24
N LYS A 7 -14.35 -19.64 -0.41
CA LYS A 7 -15.26 -18.49 -0.23
C LYS A 7 -16.69 -18.72 -0.72
N ASN A 8 -16.89 -19.67 -1.63
CA ASN A 8 -18.20 -20.09 -2.16
C ASN A 8 -18.19 -21.59 -2.41
N ALA A 9 -17.98 -22.38 -1.37
CA ALA A 9 -17.90 -23.85 -1.47
C ALA A 9 -19.17 -24.45 -2.08
N GLN A 10 -20.34 -23.96 -1.69
CA GLN A 10 -21.62 -24.48 -2.18
C GLN A 10 -21.79 -24.27 -3.69
N GLY A 11 -21.51 -23.06 -4.18
CA GLY A 11 -21.59 -22.75 -5.62
C GLY A 11 -20.62 -23.61 -6.43
N PHE A 12 -19.36 -23.63 -6.03
CA PHE A 12 -18.31 -24.42 -6.69
C PHE A 12 -18.65 -25.91 -6.74
N LEU A 13 -19.03 -26.51 -5.60
CA LEU A 13 -19.35 -27.93 -5.55
C LEU A 13 -20.60 -28.29 -6.38
N LYS A 14 -21.60 -27.39 -6.44
CA LYS A 14 -22.76 -27.57 -7.32
C LYS A 14 -22.38 -27.56 -8.80
N GLU A 15 -21.52 -26.62 -9.20
CA GLU A 15 -21.03 -26.56 -10.59
C GLU A 15 -20.23 -27.82 -10.94
N GLN A 16 -19.35 -28.29 -10.08
CA GLN A 16 -18.59 -29.52 -10.29
C GLN A 16 -19.50 -30.74 -10.36
N LEU A 17 -20.53 -30.80 -9.53
CA LEU A 17 -21.55 -31.86 -9.59
C LEU A 17 -22.31 -31.84 -10.92
N ASP A 18 -22.76 -30.66 -11.37
CA ASP A 18 -23.51 -30.53 -12.62
C ASP A 18 -22.62 -30.94 -13.82
N LEU A 19 -21.34 -30.56 -13.85
CA LEU A 19 -20.37 -30.99 -14.85
C LEU A 19 -20.19 -32.51 -14.85
N TYR A 20 -20.00 -33.12 -13.67
CA TYR A 20 -19.85 -34.55 -13.52
C TYR A 20 -21.11 -35.31 -14.01
N LEU A 21 -22.29 -34.84 -13.61
CA LEU A 21 -23.57 -35.45 -14.01
C LEU A 21 -23.80 -35.31 -15.52
N PHE A 22 -23.42 -34.20 -16.12
CA PHE A 22 -23.47 -34.00 -17.55
C PHE A 22 -22.55 -34.97 -18.29
N GLU A 23 -21.30 -35.08 -17.89
CA GLU A 23 -20.35 -36.07 -18.45
C GLU A 23 -20.86 -37.50 -18.28
N TYR A 24 -21.37 -37.87 -17.09
CA TYR A 24 -21.92 -39.18 -16.83
C TYR A 24 -23.12 -39.48 -17.71
N LEU A 25 -24.03 -38.50 -17.92
CA LEU A 25 -25.21 -38.67 -18.78
C LEU A 25 -24.84 -38.96 -20.23
N PHE A 26 -23.87 -38.21 -20.78
CA PHE A 26 -23.53 -38.29 -22.21
C PHE A 26 -22.38 -39.27 -22.54
N LYS A 27 -21.72 -39.84 -21.56
CA LYS A 27 -20.63 -40.79 -21.80
C LYS A 27 -21.14 -42.05 -22.47
N GLU A 28 -20.65 -42.35 -23.71
CA GLU A 28 -20.97 -43.53 -24.49
C GLU A 28 -22.49 -43.71 -24.78
N MET A 29 -23.24 -42.64 -24.77
CA MET A 29 -24.70 -42.66 -24.94
C MET A 29 -25.06 -42.78 -26.43
N THR A 30 -25.60 -43.96 -26.82
CA THR A 30 -26.09 -44.22 -28.20
C THR A 30 -27.61 -44.12 -28.30
N ALA A 31 -28.35 -44.20 -27.19
CA ALA A 31 -29.80 -44.06 -27.10
C ALA A 31 -30.19 -43.51 -25.73
N PHE A 32 -31.42 -43.00 -25.59
CA PHE A 32 -31.97 -42.46 -24.36
C PHE A 32 -32.14 -43.57 -23.31
N ASP A 33 -31.44 -43.44 -22.16
CA ASP A 33 -31.44 -44.43 -21.09
C ASP A 33 -32.17 -43.90 -19.84
N HIS A 34 -33.40 -44.36 -19.63
CA HIS A 34 -34.22 -44.02 -18.47
C HIS A 34 -33.62 -44.49 -17.14
N LYS A 35 -32.86 -45.59 -17.10
CA LYS A 35 -32.20 -46.07 -15.91
C LYS A 35 -31.12 -45.11 -15.48
N ARG A 36 -30.29 -44.66 -16.40
CA ARG A 36 -29.24 -43.68 -16.17
C ARG A 36 -29.78 -42.34 -15.68
N LEU A 37 -30.93 -41.88 -16.20
CA LEU A 37 -31.59 -40.66 -15.71
C LEU A 37 -32.06 -40.80 -14.25
N ASN A 38 -32.63 -41.96 -13.87
CA ASN A 38 -33.01 -42.20 -12.49
C ASN A 38 -31.80 -42.25 -11.56
N GLU A 39 -30.71 -42.90 -11.98
CA GLU A 39 -29.45 -42.92 -11.23
C GLU A 39 -28.91 -41.50 -11.02
N ILE A 40 -28.89 -40.64 -12.05
CA ILE A 40 -28.49 -39.24 -11.97
C ILE A 40 -29.33 -38.47 -10.96
N ASN A 41 -30.66 -38.62 -11.00
CA ASN A 41 -31.55 -37.95 -10.06
C ASN A 41 -31.28 -38.34 -8.60
N ILE A 42 -31.01 -39.64 -8.36
CA ILE A 42 -30.65 -40.10 -7.01
C ILE A 42 -29.30 -39.55 -6.58
N ILE A 43 -28.28 -39.65 -7.46
CA ILE A 43 -26.94 -39.11 -7.19
C ILE A 43 -27.03 -37.60 -6.91
N LYS A 44 -27.75 -36.85 -7.75
CA LYS A 44 -27.90 -35.40 -7.58
C LYS A 44 -28.54 -35.05 -6.24
N LYS A 45 -29.59 -35.76 -5.83
CA LYS A 45 -30.27 -35.54 -4.55
C LYS A 45 -29.31 -35.74 -3.36
N VAL A 46 -28.67 -36.91 -3.30
CA VAL A 46 -27.74 -37.25 -2.20
C VAL A 46 -26.54 -36.29 -2.21
N ALA A 47 -25.96 -36.00 -3.38
CA ALA A 47 -24.82 -35.14 -3.48
C ALA A 47 -25.16 -33.69 -3.04
N LEU A 48 -26.37 -33.18 -3.33
CA LEU A 48 -26.77 -31.85 -2.89
C LEU A 48 -26.91 -31.74 -1.35
N GLU A 49 -27.38 -32.83 -0.68
CA GLU A 49 -27.41 -32.89 0.78
C GLU A 49 -25.99 -32.88 1.37
N VAL A 50 -25.07 -33.67 0.79
CA VAL A 50 -23.67 -33.69 1.20
C VAL A 50 -22.98 -32.35 0.95
N ILE A 51 -23.24 -31.72 -0.21
CA ILE A 51 -22.72 -30.41 -0.53
C ILE A 51 -23.21 -29.36 0.49
N ALA A 52 -24.49 -29.42 0.88
CA ALA A 52 -25.01 -28.49 1.88
C ALA A 52 -24.26 -28.64 3.22
N LEU A 53 -24.06 -29.85 3.70
CA LEU A 53 -23.34 -30.14 4.94
C LEU A 53 -21.88 -29.69 4.89
N VAL A 54 -21.15 -30.06 3.83
CA VAL A 54 -19.73 -29.68 3.69
C VAL A 54 -19.59 -28.16 3.55
N SER A 55 -20.50 -27.51 2.79
CA SER A 55 -20.46 -26.05 2.57
C SER A 55 -20.79 -25.26 3.83
N GLU A 56 -21.57 -25.78 4.75
CA GLU A 56 -21.90 -25.11 6.01
C GLU A 56 -20.65 -24.89 6.85
N PHE A 57 -19.80 -25.91 6.97
CA PHE A 57 -18.52 -25.79 7.68
C PHE A 57 -17.59 -24.72 7.02
N GLU A 58 -17.43 -24.77 5.70
CA GLU A 58 -16.65 -23.76 4.97
C GLU A 58 -17.24 -22.34 5.12
N ASN A 59 -18.55 -22.21 5.13
CA ASN A 59 -19.22 -20.93 5.33
C ASN A 59 -18.96 -20.34 6.73
N GLU A 60 -18.94 -21.18 7.77
CA GLU A 60 -18.59 -20.71 9.12
C GLU A 60 -17.13 -20.27 9.21
N LEU A 61 -16.20 -21.03 8.65
CA LEU A 61 -14.79 -20.61 8.54
C LEU A 61 -14.64 -19.29 7.77
N CYS A 62 -15.41 -19.13 6.69
CA CYS A 62 -15.41 -17.91 5.88
C CYS A 62 -15.97 -16.69 6.67
N LYS A 63 -17.03 -16.88 7.48
CA LYS A 63 -17.54 -15.83 8.36
C LYS A 63 -16.47 -15.38 9.37
N ILE A 64 -15.78 -16.32 10.00
CA ILE A 64 -14.69 -16.02 10.94
C ILE A 64 -13.53 -15.33 10.20
N TRP A 65 -13.20 -15.76 8.99
CA TRP A 65 -12.17 -15.15 8.17
C TRP A 65 -12.49 -13.70 7.84
N ASN A 66 -13.72 -13.41 7.42
CA ASN A 66 -14.19 -12.08 7.01
C ASN A 66 -14.55 -11.15 8.17
N LYS A 67 -14.43 -11.61 9.41
CA LYS A 67 -14.71 -10.83 10.59
C LYS A 67 -13.65 -9.73 10.79
N PRO A 68 -14.02 -8.46 11.02
CA PRO A 68 -13.09 -7.45 11.46
C PRO A 68 -12.39 -7.85 12.76
N ARG A 69 -11.17 -7.38 12.97
CA ARG A 69 -10.30 -7.82 14.06
C ARG A 69 -10.24 -6.80 15.19
N LEU A 70 -10.08 -7.33 16.42
CA LEU A 70 -9.74 -6.51 17.57
C LEU A 70 -8.30 -5.98 17.41
N VAL A 71 -8.10 -4.73 17.77
CA VAL A 71 -6.78 -4.09 17.85
C VAL A 71 -6.11 -4.48 19.17
N LEU A 72 -4.88 -4.95 19.09
CA LEU A 72 -4.11 -5.44 20.24
C LEU A 72 -2.82 -4.64 20.41
N ASN A 73 -2.45 -4.41 21.67
CA ASN A 73 -1.14 -3.93 22.08
C ASN A 73 -0.70 -2.65 21.34
N SER A 74 -1.63 -1.70 21.14
CA SER A 74 -1.28 -0.42 20.52
C SER A 74 -0.26 0.33 21.36
N HIS A 75 0.66 1.00 20.69
CA HIS A 75 1.65 1.89 21.30
C HIS A 75 2.09 2.95 20.29
N PHE A 76 2.82 3.96 20.76
CA PHE A 76 3.29 5.07 19.96
C PHE A 76 4.80 5.18 20.00
N ILE A 77 5.38 5.48 18.84
CA ILE A 77 6.78 5.89 18.71
C ILE A 77 6.76 7.38 18.41
N VAL A 78 7.27 8.19 19.35
CA VAL A 78 7.21 9.64 19.29
C VAL A 78 8.61 10.22 19.44
N SER A 79 9.05 11.06 18.52
CA SER A 79 10.34 11.75 18.67
C SER A 79 10.27 12.84 19.76
N LEU A 80 11.40 13.09 20.40
CA LEU A 80 11.46 14.03 21.54
C LEU A 80 11.13 15.48 21.13
N ASP A 81 11.41 15.89 19.88
CA ASP A 81 11.00 17.21 19.36
C ASP A 81 9.48 17.37 19.38
N GLN A 82 8.74 16.33 19.03
CA GLN A 82 7.27 16.35 19.05
C GLN A 82 6.72 16.47 20.48
N LEU A 83 7.30 15.75 21.43
CA LEU A 83 6.92 15.88 22.86
C LEU A 83 7.25 17.28 23.40
N LYS A 84 8.43 17.82 23.06
CA LYS A 84 8.82 19.18 23.43
C LYS A 84 7.88 20.24 22.84
N ALA A 85 7.49 20.08 21.58
CA ALA A 85 6.53 20.98 20.93
C ALA A 85 5.17 21.01 21.63
N LYS A 86 4.78 19.90 22.29
CA LYS A 86 3.57 19.79 23.13
C LYS A 86 3.79 20.19 24.60
N ASN A 87 5.00 20.68 24.96
CA ASN A 87 5.38 21.00 26.34
C ASN A 87 5.24 19.83 27.31
N TYR A 88 5.47 18.61 26.83
CA TYR A 88 5.42 17.42 27.68
C TYR A 88 6.59 17.39 28.68
N ASP A 89 6.32 17.04 29.93
CA ASP A 89 7.35 16.95 30.97
C ASP A 89 8.20 15.68 30.78
N LEU A 90 9.38 15.83 30.18
CA LEU A 90 10.31 14.73 29.95
C LEU A 90 10.87 14.13 31.24
N ASN A 91 10.74 14.78 32.41
CA ASN A 91 11.16 14.18 33.67
C ASN A 91 10.30 12.96 34.03
N LYS A 92 9.05 12.90 33.60
CA LYS A 92 8.21 11.70 33.75
C LYS A 92 8.84 10.48 33.07
N ILE A 93 9.51 10.67 31.93
CA ILE A 93 10.20 9.61 31.19
C ILE A 93 11.53 9.25 31.86
N THR A 94 12.37 10.24 32.15
CA THR A 94 13.71 10.00 32.71
C THR A 94 13.71 9.41 34.11
N SER A 95 12.68 9.72 34.93
CA SER A 95 12.49 9.15 36.26
C SER A 95 11.72 7.82 36.27
N HIS A 96 11.20 7.37 35.10
CA HIS A 96 10.43 6.14 35.02
C HIS A 96 11.29 4.89 35.19
N PRO A 97 10.83 3.85 35.93
CA PRO A 97 11.61 2.61 36.16
C PRO A 97 12.07 1.90 34.88
N ASN A 98 11.31 2.02 33.78
CA ASN A 98 11.65 1.41 32.48
C ASN A 98 12.54 2.30 31.59
N TYR A 99 12.91 3.51 32.01
CA TYR A 99 13.79 4.39 31.21
C TYR A 99 15.09 3.71 30.76
N PRO A 100 15.77 2.90 31.60
CA PRO A 100 16.96 2.17 31.17
C PRO A 100 16.74 1.22 29.99
N LYS A 101 15.50 0.66 29.83
CA LYS A 101 15.18 -0.19 28.69
C LYS A 101 15.11 0.63 27.40
N GLN A 102 14.53 1.82 27.46
CA GLN A 102 14.48 2.73 26.33
C GLN A 102 15.89 3.20 25.93
N VAL A 103 16.74 3.55 26.89
CA VAL A 103 18.15 3.92 26.63
C VAL A 103 18.90 2.78 25.97
N LYS A 104 18.70 1.55 26.44
CA LYS A 104 19.29 0.36 25.83
C LYS A 104 18.84 0.18 24.38
N GLU A 105 17.54 0.36 24.08
CA GLU A 105 17.02 0.30 22.71
C GLU A 105 17.70 1.33 21.80
N TRP A 106 17.85 2.58 22.26
CA TRP A 106 18.56 3.60 21.49
C TRP A 106 20.02 3.24 21.22
N GLN A 107 20.70 2.63 22.19
CA GLN A 107 22.08 2.12 22.03
C GLN A 107 22.13 0.97 21.01
N ASP A 108 21.22 0.00 21.10
CA ASP A 108 21.13 -1.13 20.18
C ASP A 108 20.81 -0.65 18.73
N LEU A 109 20.04 0.42 18.60
CA LEU A 109 19.77 1.09 17.33
C LEU A 109 20.93 1.97 16.83
N ASN A 110 22.02 2.13 17.61
CA ASN A 110 23.14 3.03 17.33
C ASN A 110 22.71 4.50 17.11
N LEU A 111 21.71 4.95 17.84
CA LEU A 111 21.30 6.35 17.83
C LEU A 111 22.24 7.17 18.72
N LYS A 112 22.53 8.40 18.31
CA LYS A 112 23.39 9.29 19.07
C LYS A 112 22.63 9.79 20.30
N ILE A 113 23.10 9.45 21.49
CA ILE A 113 22.56 9.87 22.78
C ILE A 113 23.56 10.84 23.41
N THR A 114 23.08 11.97 23.91
CA THR A 114 23.83 12.90 24.76
C THR A 114 23.39 12.75 26.21
N ASP A 115 24.22 13.17 27.15
CA ASP A 115 23.93 13.10 28.61
C ASP A 115 22.68 13.92 28.99
N ASN A 116 22.41 14.98 28.24
CA ASN A 116 21.23 15.81 28.42
C ASN A 116 20.14 15.44 27.41
N LEU A 117 19.06 14.79 27.85
CA LEU A 117 17.93 14.39 27.00
C LEU A 117 17.30 15.58 26.24
N LEU A 118 17.36 16.78 26.79
CA LEU A 118 16.85 18.00 26.13
C LEU A 118 17.65 18.39 24.88
N GLU A 119 18.88 17.93 24.74
CA GLU A 119 19.72 18.20 23.56
C GLU A 119 19.48 17.16 22.44
N ASN A 120 18.78 16.06 22.76
CA ASN A 120 18.42 15.05 21.78
C ASN A 120 17.08 15.42 21.16
N GLU A 121 17.08 15.87 19.91
CA GLU A 121 15.84 16.34 19.26
C GLU A 121 14.98 15.18 18.77
N PHE A 122 15.58 14.21 18.08
CA PHE A 122 14.83 13.22 17.30
C PHE A 122 14.86 11.80 17.87
N LEU A 123 15.33 11.59 19.13
CA LEU A 123 15.30 10.25 19.71
C LEU A 123 13.85 9.72 19.77
N PRO A 124 13.58 8.53 19.22
CA PRO A 124 12.25 7.93 19.22
C PRO A 124 11.94 7.33 20.60
N LEU A 125 11.00 7.91 21.32
CA LEU A 125 10.42 7.34 22.53
C LEU A 125 9.36 6.31 22.12
N ASP A 126 9.44 5.09 22.69
CA ASP A 126 8.43 4.06 22.48
C ASP A 126 7.57 3.89 23.74
N THR A 127 6.28 4.19 23.64
CA THR A 127 5.34 4.04 24.78
C THR A 127 5.14 2.59 25.22
N LEU A 128 5.59 1.61 24.41
CA LEU A 128 5.64 0.20 24.83
C LEU A 128 6.34 0.00 26.16
N TYR A 129 7.37 0.81 26.47
CA TYR A 129 8.08 0.77 27.74
C TYR A 129 7.40 1.57 28.84
N PHE A 130 6.42 2.42 28.51
CA PHE A 130 5.78 3.40 29.39
C PHE A 130 4.25 3.29 29.29
N LYS A 131 3.73 2.08 29.52
CA LYS A 131 2.29 1.79 29.34
C LYS A 131 1.37 2.67 30.19
N ASP A 132 1.81 3.02 31.38
CA ASP A 132 1.10 3.92 32.29
C ASP A 132 1.06 5.39 31.81
N LEU A 133 1.98 5.78 30.91
CA LEU A 133 2.02 7.10 30.29
C LEU A 133 1.44 7.12 28.87
N GLU A 134 1.08 5.98 28.32
CA GLU A 134 0.66 5.84 26.91
C GLU A 134 -0.56 6.71 26.58
N GLU A 135 -1.63 6.65 27.38
CA GLU A 135 -2.83 7.45 27.13
C GLU A 135 -2.56 8.96 27.26
N GLU A 136 -1.68 9.36 28.18
CA GLU A 136 -1.26 10.75 28.30
C GLU A 136 -0.53 11.20 27.02
N VAL A 137 0.44 10.42 26.54
CA VAL A 137 1.20 10.71 25.30
C VAL A 137 0.27 10.69 24.08
N LYS A 138 -0.60 9.69 23.97
CA LYS A 138 -1.58 9.56 22.88
C LYS A 138 -2.50 10.78 22.78
N SER A 139 -2.95 11.32 23.92
CA SER A 139 -3.86 12.46 23.98
C SER A 139 -3.24 13.78 23.49
N LEU A 140 -1.91 13.86 23.39
CA LEU A 140 -1.20 15.04 22.89
C LEU A 140 -1.36 15.24 21.38
N PHE A 141 -1.65 14.16 20.64
CA PHE A 141 -1.61 14.15 19.18
C PHE A 141 -3.00 13.86 18.61
N SER A 142 -3.41 14.67 17.65
CA SER A 142 -4.57 14.39 16.81
C SER A 142 -4.19 13.38 15.71
N GLU A 143 -5.18 12.71 15.11
CA GLU A 143 -4.97 11.80 13.98
C GLU A 143 -4.21 12.45 12.80
N ASP A 144 -4.39 13.78 12.62
CA ASP A 144 -3.70 14.52 11.56
C ASP A 144 -2.22 14.75 11.84
N GLU A 145 -1.79 14.64 13.09
CA GLU A 145 -0.39 14.79 13.50
C GLU A 145 0.38 13.44 13.47
N ILE A 146 -0.33 12.32 13.30
CA ILE A 146 0.30 11.00 13.16
C ILE A 146 0.82 10.84 11.73
N ASN A 147 2.13 10.62 11.61
CA ASN A 147 2.80 10.46 10.33
C ASN A 147 2.57 9.07 9.72
N GLY A 148 2.49 8.03 10.56
CA GLY A 148 2.30 6.68 10.05
C GLY A 148 1.64 5.72 11.03
N THR A 149 1.04 4.68 10.48
CA THR A 149 0.47 3.56 11.23
C THR A 149 1.10 2.26 10.74
N LEU A 150 1.70 1.50 11.65
CA LEU A 150 2.26 0.18 11.38
C LEU A 150 1.40 -0.89 12.03
N ILE A 151 1.01 -1.88 11.25
CA ILE A 151 0.04 -2.90 11.67
C ILE A 151 0.66 -4.29 11.51
N LYS A 152 0.87 -4.98 12.63
CA LYS A 152 1.29 -6.38 12.63
C LYS A 152 0.09 -7.28 12.43
N SER A 153 -0.12 -7.71 11.19
CA SER A 153 -1.28 -8.52 10.83
C SER A 153 -1.08 -9.21 9.50
N GLU A 154 -1.87 -10.25 9.26
CA GLU A 154 -2.16 -10.73 7.92
C GLU A 154 -2.86 -9.61 7.14
N ASN A 155 -2.45 -9.39 5.89
CA ASN A 155 -2.84 -8.18 5.15
C ASN A 155 -4.33 -8.11 4.77
N TYR A 156 -4.97 -9.23 4.40
CA TYR A 156 -6.42 -9.24 4.17
C TYR A 156 -7.19 -8.84 5.44
N GLN A 157 -6.77 -9.36 6.59
CA GLN A 157 -7.39 -9.04 7.88
C GLN A 157 -7.27 -7.54 8.20
N ALA A 158 -6.07 -6.98 7.94
CA ALA A 158 -5.85 -5.56 8.13
C ALA A 158 -6.73 -4.71 7.21
N LEU A 159 -6.70 -4.97 5.89
CA LEU A 159 -7.50 -4.22 4.92
C LEU A 159 -9.01 -4.32 5.22
N ASN A 160 -9.50 -5.51 5.56
CA ASN A 160 -10.90 -5.72 5.92
C ASN A 160 -11.30 -4.96 7.21
N SER A 161 -10.42 -4.90 8.21
CA SER A 161 -10.67 -4.15 9.45
C SER A 161 -10.63 -2.64 9.21
N LEU A 162 -9.81 -2.18 8.27
CA LEU A 162 -9.63 -0.76 7.93
C LEU A 162 -10.63 -0.23 6.90
N LYS A 163 -11.42 -1.09 6.26
CA LYS A 163 -12.26 -0.73 5.11
C LYS A 163 -13.23 0.42 5.33
N ASN A 164 -13.76 0.56 6.56
CA ASN A 164 -14.69 1.63 6.88
C ASN A 164 -13.96 2.95 7.19
N ARG A 165 -12.82 2.88 7.88
CA ARG A 165 -12.03 4.05 8.28
C ARG A 165 -11.35 4.74 7.12
N TYR A 166 -10.83 3.97 6.18
CA TYR A 166 -10.06 4.49 5.04
C TYR A 166 -10.75 4.30 3.69
N LYS A 167 -12.08 4.13 3.70
CA LYS A 167 -12.87 4.07 2.46
C LYS A 167 -12.63 5.31 1.61
N GLU A 168 -12.17 5.09 0.36
CA GLU A 168 -11.91 6.17 -0.61
C GLU A 168 -10.98 7.28 -0.08
N ALA A 169 -10.00 6.91 0.77
CA ALA A 169 -9.13 7.86 1.46
C ALA A 169 -7.65 7.77 1.02
N ILE A 170 -7.21 6.66 0.43
CA ILE A 170 -5.80 6.43 0.13
C ILE A 170 -5.44 7.02 -1.24
N ASP A 171 -4.35 7.82 -1.27
CA ASP A 171 -3.86 8.48 -2.48
C ASP A 171 -2.96 7.56 -3.32
N CYS A 172 -2.11 6.76 -2.67
CA CYS A 172 -1.22 5.83 -3.35
C CYS A 172 -1.11 4.51 -2.60
N ILE A 173 -1.30 3.41 -3.31
CA ILE A 173 -0.98 2.07 -2.82
C ILE A 173 0.22 1.57 -3.60
N TYR A 174 1.25 1.12 -2.90
CA TYR A 174 2.35 0.35 -3.47
C TYR A 174 2.43 -1.00 -2.77
N ILE A 175 2.59 -2.07 -3.54
CA ILE A 175 2.80 -3.40 -3.00
C ILE A 175 3.88 -4.18 -3.77
N ASP A 176 4.55 -5.05 -3.03
CA ASP A 176 5.56 -6.00 -3.52
C ASP A 176 5.15 -7.41 -3.07
N PRO A 177 4.12 -8.02 -3.71
CA PRO A 177 3.60 -9.32 -3.29
C PRO A 177 4.60 -10.44 -3.62
N PRO A 178 4.44 -11.67 -3.07
CA PRO A 178 5.23 -12.84 -3.49
C PRO A 178 5.15 -13.04 -5.01
N TYR A 179 6.30 -13.22 -5.67
CA TYR A 179 6.38 -13.36 -7.14
C TYR A 179 6.06 -14.76 -7.65
N ASN A 180 5.79 -15.69 -6.74
CA ASN A 180 5.50 -17.10 -7.05
C ASN A 180 6.65 -17.78 -7.80
N THR A 181 7.88 -17.51 -7.34
CA THR A 181 9.12 -17.99 -7.99
C THR A 181 9.38 -19.48 -7.80
N GLN A 182 8.56 -20.17 -7.01
CA GLN A 182 8.73 -21.56 -6.58
C GLN A 182 10.00 -21.77 -5.73
N ASN A 183 10.56 -20.71 -5.18
CA ASN A 183 11.74 -20.75 -4.33
C ASN A 183 11.33 -20.70 -2.85
N ASN A 184 11.81 -21.66 -2.05
CA ASN A 184 11.53 -21.76 -0.61
C ASN A 184 12.53 -20.97 0.27
N GLU A 185 13.39 -20.14 -0.31
CA GLU A 185 14.40 -19.34 0.43
C GLU A 185 13.83 -18.06 1.06
N PHE A 186 12.56 -17.73 0.80
CA PHE A 186 11.92 -16.54 1.33
C PHE A 186 11.31 -16.78 2.71
N VAL A 187 11.21 -15.70 3.50
CA VAL A 187 10.59 -15.70 4.83
C VAL A 187 9.08 -16.01 4.76
N TYR A 188 8.48 -15.85 3.58
CA TYR A 188 7.07 -16.09 3.28
C TYR A 188 6.91 -17.14 2.17
N ALA A 189 5.70 -17.72 2.06
CA ALA A 189 5.39 -18.69 1.02
C ALA A 189 5.48 -18.05 -0.38
N ASP A 190 6.26 -18.66 -1.28
CA ASP A 190 6.48 -18.19 -2.66
C ASP A 190 6.38 -19.36 -3.68
N ASN A 191 5.58 -20.36 -3.36
CA ASN A 191 5.38 -21.57 -4.16
C ASN A 191 3.90 -21.96 -4.27
N PHE A 192 3.07 -21.02 -4.65
CA PHE A 192 1.65 -21.22 -4.87
C PHE A 192 1.36 -21.92 -6.20
N LYS A 193 0.25 -22.68 -6.27
CA LYS A 193 -0.39 -22.87 -7.56
C LYS A 193 -0.89 -21.53 -8.06
N ARG A 194 -0.83 -21.28 -9.37
CA ARG A 194 -1.24 -19.98 -9.94
C ARG A 194 -2.68 -19.59 -9.57
N SER A 195 -3.62 -20.52 -9.60
CA SER A 195 -5.00 -20.26 -9.18
C SER A 195 -5.10 -19.82 -7.71
N SER A 196 -4.29 -20.42 -6.82
CA SER A 196 -4.25 -20.04 -5.40
C SER A 196 -3.62 -18.67 -5.20
N TRP A 197 -2.58 -18.33 -5.99
CA TRP A 197 -1.96 -17.02 -5.98
C TRP A 197 -2.95 -15.93 -6.44
N LEU A 198 -3.67 -16.19 -7.53
CA LEU A 198 -4.71 -15.28 -8.04
C LEU A 198 -5.84 -15.10 -7.02
N ALA A 199 -6.35 -16.18 -6.43
CA ALA A 199 -7.40 -16.10 -5.40
C ALA A 199 -6.94 -15.33 -4.15
N MET A 200 -5.67 -15.47 -3.76
CA MET A 200 -5.07 -14.69 -2.67
C MET A 200 -5.01 -13.22 -3.04
N MET A 201 -4.57 -12.86 -4.24
CA MET A 201 -4.45 -11.48 -4.68
C MET A 201 -5.80 -10.78 -4.92
N GLU A 202 -6.80 -11.48 -5.48
CA GLU A 202 -8.10 -10.93 -5.84
C GLU A 202 -8.76 -10.17 -4.69
N ASN A 203 -8.93 -10.81 -3.55
CA ASN A 203 -9.59 -10.17 -2.40
C ASN A 203 -8.85 -8.94 -1.88
N ARG A 204 -7.52 -8.97 -1.93
CA ARG A 204 -6.68 -7.87 -1.49
C ARG A 204 -6.75 -6.70 -2.45
N LEU A 205 -6.79 -6.97 -3.75
CA LEU A 205 -6.95 -5.97 -4.80
C LEU A 205 -8.33 -5.32 -4.77
N GLU A 206 -9.41 -6.11 -4.51
CA GLU A 206 -10.77 -5.58 -4.33
C GLU A 206 -10.86 -4.61 -3.14
N LEU A 207 -10.29 -4.99 -1.99
CA LEU A 207 -10.22 -4.10 -0.82
C LEU A 207 -9.35 -2.88 -1.10
N ALA A 208 -8.19 -3.05 -1.72
CA ALA A 208 -7.31 -1.96 -2.12
C ALA A 208 -8.03 -0.96 -3.04
N HIS A 209 -8.76 -1.45 -4.03
CA HIS A 209 -9.57 -0.62 -4.92
C HIS A 209 -10.65 0.17 -4.16
N ALA A 210 -11.31 -0.45 -3.16
CA ALA A 210 -12.32 0.22 -2.33
C ALA A 210 -11.72 1.32 -1.43
N LEU A 211 -10.46 1.16 -1.01
CA LEU A 211 -9.74 2.11 -0.15
C LEU A 211 -9.16 3.30 -0.93
N LEU A 212 -8.84 3.14 -2.22
CA LEU A 212 -8.32 4.23 -3.05
C LEU A 212 -9.35 5.35 -3.21
N ASN A 213 -8.90 6.60 -3.07
CA ASN A 213 -9.70 7.76 -3.38
C ASN A 213 -9.87 7.94 -4.91
N ASP A 214 -10.73 8.85 -5.34
CA ASP A 214 -11.06 9.06 -6.75
C ASP A 214 -9.87 9.35 -7.67
N LYS A 215 -8.78 9.90 -7.13
CA LYS A 215 -7.53 10.20 -7.84
C LYS A 215 -6.42 9.22 -7.49
N GLY A 216 -6.73 8.25 -6.64
CA GLY A 216 -5.77 7.30 -6.12
C GLY A 216 -5.19 6.39 -7.19
N VAL A 217 -3.93 6.03 -7.00
CA VAL A 217 -3.18 5.14 -7.89
C VAL A 217 -2.61 3.95 -7.13
N MET A 218 -2.51 2.83 -7.81
CA MET A 218 -1.90 1.62 -7.27
C MET A 218 -0.74 1.16 -8.15
N PHE A 219 0.38 0.84 -7.50
CA PHE A 219 1.56 0.25 -8.12
C PHE A 219 1.79 -1.15 -7.55
N VAL A 220 2.02 -2.13 -8.43
CA VAL A 220 2.28 -3.52 -8.06
C VAL A 220 3.58 -3.95 -8.71
N SER A 221 4.61 -4.20 -7.90
CA SER A 221 5.85 -4.83 -8.36
C SER A 221 5.63 -6.31 -8.57
N ILE A 222 6.11 -6.84 -9.70
CA ILE A 222 5.95 -8.24 -10.08
C ILE A 222 7.00 -8.64 -11.14
N ASP A 223 7.35 -9.92 -11.23
CA ASP A 223 8.21 -10.44 -12.27
C ASP A 223 7.46 -11.25 -13.35
N ASP A 224 8.21 -11.83 -14.29
CA ASP A 224 7.66 -12.63 -15.40
C ASP A 224 6.80 -13.84 -14.97
N ASN A 225 6.93 -14.32 -13.71
CA ASN A 225 6.20 -15.52 -13.28
C ASN A 225 4.68 -15.26 -13.24
N GLU A 226 4.26 -14.10 -12.72
CA GLU A 226 2.83 -13.79 -12.55
C GLU A 226 2.40 -12.45 -13.18
N GLN A 227 3.29 -11.68 -13.81
CA GLN A 227 2.98 -10.34 -14.37
C GLN A 227 1.75 -10.34 -15.29
N ALA A 228 1.69 -11.27 -16.24
CA ALA A 228 0.60 -11.34 -17.21
C ALA A 228 -0.75 -11.65 -16.53
N TYR A 229 -0.75 -12.58 -15.58
CA TYR A 229 -1.96 -12.98 -14.84
C TYR A 229 -2.39 -11.92 -13.83
N CYS A 230 -1.43 -11.29 -13.15
CA CYS A 230 -1.71 -10.16 -12.27
C CYS A 230 -2.36 -9.01 -13.05
N LYS A 231 -1.84 -8.71 -14.26
CA LYS A 231 -2.43 -7.68 -15.11
C LYS A 231 -3.88 -8.00 -15.48
N VAL A 232 -4.18 -9.23 -15.89
CA VAL A 232 -5.55 -9.64 -16.24
C VAL A 232 -6.48 -9.52 -15.02
N LEU A 233 -6.03 -9.98 -13.85
CA LEU A 233 -6.78 -9.83 -12.60
C LEU A 233 -7.04 -8.36 -12.26
N MET A 234 -6.03 -7.52 -12.37
CA MET A 234 -6.19 -6.08 -12.12
C MET A 234 -7.10 -5.41 -13.17
N ASP A 235 -7.09 -5.85 -14.42
CA ASP A 235 -8.04 -5.38 -15.44
C ASP A 235 -9.49 -5.68 -15.01
N GLU A 236 -9.76 -6.83 -14.40
CA GLU A 236 -11.09 -7.17 -13.88
C GLU A 236 -11.47 -6.33 -12.66
N VAL A 237 -10.59 -6.21 -11.69
CA VAL A 237 -10.86 -5.50 -10.43
C VAL A 237 -10.98 -3.99 -10.63
N PHE A 238 -10.15 -3.38 -11.50
CA PHE A 238 -10.08 -1.92 -11.66
C PHE A 238 -10.95 -1.38 -12.80
N ASN A 239 -11.30 -2.20 -13.77
CA ASN A 239 -11.95 -1.73 -15.00
C ASN A 239 -13.48 -1.90 -15.03
N GLY A 240 -14.18 -1.83 -13.93
CA GLY A 240 -15.65 -1.94 -13.84
C GLY A 240 -16.47 -1.16 -14.90
N GLY A 241 -15.94 -1.02 -16.12
CA GLY A 241 -16.53 -0.34 -17.28
C GLY A 241 -15.67 0.75 -17.91
N GLY A 242 -14.41 0.96 -17.46
CA GLY A 242 -13.48 1.95 -17.99
C GLY A 242 -12.04 1.42 -18.08
N ASP A 243 -11.18 2.12 -18.80
CA ASP A 243 -9.77 1.77 -18.93
C ASP A 243 -8.95 2.51 -17.85
N ASN A 244 -8.83 1.89 -16.67
CA ASN A 244 -8.09 2.44 -15.53
C ASN A 244 -6.63 1.96 -15.47
N PHE A 245 -6.18 1.21 -16.47
CA PHE A 245 -4.77 0.88 -16.65
C PHE A 245 -3.98 2.12 -17.05
N VAL A 246 -2.92 2.44 -16.30
CA VAL A 246 -2.07 3.61 -16.56
C VAL A 246 -0.84 3.20 -17.35
N ALA A 247 -0.07 2.23 -16.84
CA ALA A 247 1.16 1.78 -17.48
C ALA A 247 1.65 0.43 -16.91
N SER A 248 2.45 -0.29 -17.73
CA SER A 248 3.38 -1.30 -17.27
C SER A 248 4.78 -0.74 -17.38
N ILE A 249 5.45 -0.53 -16.25
CA ILE A 249 6.77 0.06 -16.16
C ILE A 249 7.78 -1.08 -16.07
N SER A 250 8.81 -1.05 -16.91
CA SER A 250 9.92 -1.99 -16.86
C SER A 250 11.05 -1.37 -16.04
N TRP A 251 11.34 -1.96 -14.89
CA TRP A 251 12.44 -1.55 -14.03
C TRP A 251 13.64 -2.48 -14.19
N LYS A 252 14.78 -1.92 -14.57
CA LYS A 252 16.04 -2.64 -14.67
C LYS A 252 16.65 -2.81 -13.28
N GLN A 253 16.42 -3.99 -12.70
CA GLN A 253 16.82 -4.32 -11.33
C GLN A 253 18.27 -4.75 -11.16
N PHE A 254 18.93 -5.23 -12.24
CA PHE A 254 20.35 -5.63 -12.23
C PHE A 254 21.17 -4.85 -13.24
N HIS A 255 22.38 -4.45 -12.83
CA HIS A 255 23.31 -3.71 -13.69
C HIS A 255 23.85 -4.59 -14.85
N SER A 256 24.27 -5.81 -14.54
CA SER A 256 24.99 -6.69 -15.47
C SER A 256 24.11 -7.83 -15.97
N VAL A 257 24.46 -8.31 -17.15
CA VAL A 257 23.90 -9.53 -17.74
C VAL A 257 24.56 -10.74 -17.07
N LYS A 258 23.77 -11.75 -16.72
CA LYS A 258 24.26 -13.03 -16.19
C LYS A 258 24.71 -13.91 -17.35
N ASN A 259 26.02 -14.20 -17.44
CA ASN A 259 26.59 -15.02 -18.51
C ASN A 259 26.26 -16.51 -18.38
N ASP A 260 25.84 -16.95 -17.21
CA ASP A 260 25.41 -18.33 -16.88
C ASP A 260 23.92 -18.58 -17.18
N ALA A 261 23.20 -17.56 -17.67
CA ALA A 261 21.80 -17.72 -18.04
C ALA A 261 21.64 -18.68 -19.22
N THR A 262 20.70 -19.64 -19.11
CA THR A 262 20.47 -20.66 -20.15
C THR A 262 20.03 -20.06 -21.48
N ASN A 263 19.21 -19.00 -21.45
CA ASN A 263 18.72 -18.30 -22.65
C ASN A 263 18.95 -16.80 -22.51
N PHE A 264 18.02 -16.10 -21.84
CA PHE A 264 18.10 -14.67 -21.59
C PHE A 264 18.41 -14.38 -20.13
N SER A 265 19.26 -13.39 -19.86
CA SER A 265 19.46 -12.86 -18.53
C SER A 265 18.24 -12.03 -18.13
N LYS A 266 17.51 -12.48 -17.13
CA LYS A 266 16.36 -11.74 -16.57
C LYS A 266 16.90 -10.61 -15.68
N ASN A 267 16.88 -9.40 -16.16
CA ASN A 267 17.38 -8.21 -15.45
C ASN A 267 16.33 -7.11 -15.31
N ILE A 268 15.09 -7.40 -15.66
CA ILE A 268 13.93 -6.51 -15.56
C ILE A 268 12.89 -7.13 -14.63
N GLU A 269 12.26 -6.30 -13.82
CA GLU A 269 10.98 -6.51 -13.16
C GLU A 269 9.96 -5.53 -13.70
N TYR A 270 8.69 -5.76 -13.43
CA TYR A 270 7.60 -4.91 -13.88
C TYR A 270 6.94 -4.22 -12.68
N ILE A 271 6.44 -3.01 -12.92
CA ILE A 271 5.59 -2.30 -11.98
C ILE A 271 4.30 -1.96 -12.73
N LEU A 272 3.23 -2.65 -12.39
CA LEU A 272 1.90 -2.38 -12.96
C LEU A 272 1.32 -1.16 -12.27
N CYS A 273 0.86 -0.18 -13.03
CA CYS A 273 0.23 1.04 -12.51
C CYS A 273 -1.23 1.11 -12.96
N TYR A 274 -2.14 1.20 -11.99
CA TYR A 274 -3.57 1.37 -12.17
C TYR A 274 -4.07 2.58 -11.38
N CYS A 275 -5.22 3.11 -11.75
CA CYS A 275 -5.86 4.20 -11.02
C CYS A 275 -7.31 3.85 -10.66
N LYS A 276 -7.87 4.54 -9.69
CA LYS A 276 -9.29 4.42 -9.34
C LYS A 276 -10.16 4.92 -10.48
N ASN A 277 -9.88 6.15 -10.95
CA ASN A 277 -10.58 6.76 -12.09
C ASN A 277 -9.56 7.43 -13.00
N PHE A 278 -9.51 7.04 -14.27
CA PHE A 278 -8.55 7.58 -15.21
C PHE A 278 -8.82 9.07 -15.51
N SER A 279 -7.77 9.88 -15.40
CA SER A 279 -7.82 11.29 -15.77
C SER A 279 -6.50 11.75 -16.39
N LYS A 280 -6.57 12.83 -17.19
CA LYS A 280 -5.34 13.44 -17.74
C LYS A 280 -4.49 14.03 -16.62
N ASN A 281 -3.17 13.82 -16.69
CA ASN A 281 -2.18 14.30 -15.71
C ASN A 281 -2.35 13.73 -14.29
N LEU A 282 -2.91 12.52 -14.18
CA LEU A 282 -2.97 11.77 -12.93
C LEU A 282 -1.56 11.57 -12.34
N ILE A 283 -0.61 11.19 -13.19
CA ILE A 283 0.80 11.06 -12.83
C ILE A 283 1.51 12.39 -13.07
N SER A 284 2.15 12.91 -12.03
CA SER A 284 2.93 14.14 -12.05
C SER A 284 4.20 13.98 -12.91
N ASN A 285 4.81 15.11 -13.27
CA ASN A 285 6.13 15.07 -13.88
C ASN A 285 7.17 14.69 -12.82
N GLU A 286 8.13 13.86 -13.18
CA GLU A 286 9.31 13.64 -12.35
C GLU A 286 10.20 14.88 -12.30
N PRO A 287 10.89 15.14 -11.18
CA PRO A 287 11.85 16.24 -11.10
C PRO A 287 12.92 16.11 -12.19
N PHE A 288 13.13 17.15 -12.94
CA PHE A 288 14.16 17.19 -13.96
C PHE A 288 14.65 18.62 -14.15
N ASP A 289 15.94 18.81 -13.91
CA ASP A 289 16.56 20.13 -14.15
C ASP A 289 16.74 20.36 -15.66
N LYS A 290 15.95 21.25 -16.20
CA LYS A 290 15.98 21.68 -17.59
C LYS A 290 16.99 22.79 -17.88
N SER A 291 17.62 23.40 -16.86
CA SER A 291 18.51 24.55 -17.02
C SER A 291 19.61 24.29 -18.02
N ASN A 292 20.15 23.07 -18.03
CA ASN A 292 21.19 22.63 -18.96
C ASN A 292 20.75 22.60 -20.44
N LEU A 293 19.45 22.59 -20.73
CA LEU A 293 18.89 22.63 -22.09
C LEU A 293 18.65 24.06 -22.58
N TYR A 294 18.54 25.03 -21.66
CA TYR A 294 18.18 26.41 -21.91
C TYR A 294 19.39 27.35 -21.64
N LYS A 295 20.40 27.28 -22.53
CA LYS A 295 21.69 27.95 -22.34
C LYS A 295 21.74 29.37 -22.87
N LEU A 296 20.80 29.75 -23.74
CA LEU A 296 20.73 31.06 -24.32
C LEU A 296 19.93 31.99 -23.41
N LYS A 297 20.28 33.28 -23.38
CA LYS A 297 19.59 34.26 -22.53
C LYS A 297 19.37 35.56 -23.29
N ASP A 298 18.19 36.16 -23.11
CA ASP A 298 17.88 37.51 -23.50
C ASP A 298 17.10 38.24 -22.36
N GLU A 299 16.51 39.39 -22.65
CA GLU A 299 15.73 40.19 -21.70
C GLU A 299 14.51 39.45 -21.10
N ASN A 300 13.97 38.44 -21.83
CA ASN A 300 12.81 37.63 -21.40
C ASN A 300 13.21 36.35 -20.63
N GLY A 301 14.51 36.09 -20.46
CA GLY A 301 15.01 34.97 -19.68
C GLY A 301 15.84 33.96 -20.46
N PHE A 302 16.02 32.78 -19.84
CA PHE A 302 16.75 31.68 -20.48
C PHE A 302 15.85 30.97 -21.50
N TYR A 303 16.42 30.66 -22.68
CA TYR A 303 15.72 30.01 -23.76
C TYR A 303 16.60 28.99 -24.51
N LYS A 304 15.95 28.14 -25.30
CA LYS A 304 16.57 27.31 -26.32
C LYS A 304 15.93 27.60 -27.68
N LEU A 305 16.58 27.15 -28.74
CA LEU A 305 16.07 27.26 -30.10
C LEU A 305 15.43 25.94 -30.52
N ASP A 306 14.14 25.98 -30.80
CA ASP A 306 13.38 24.86 -31.34
C ASP A 306 13.08 25.08 -32.83
N PRO A 307 13.10 24.03 -33.70
CA PRO A 307 12.69 24.13 -35.09
C PRO A 307 11.24 24.61 -35.22
N VAL A 308 10.97 25.55 -36.16
CA VAL A 308 9.60 25.97 -36.49
C VAL A 308 8.86 24.98 -37.40
N TRP A 309 9.46 23.81 -37.66
CA TRP A 309 8.87 22.73 -38.47
C TRP A 309 8.81 21.42 -37.67
N ALA A 310 7.92 20.51 -38.13
CA ALA A 310 7.71 19.18 -37.53
C ALA A 310 7.45 18.14 -38.63
N LYS A 311 7.59 16.85 -38.29
CA LYS A 311 7.29 15.72 -39.19
C LYS A 311 5.80 15.53 -39.44
N SER A 312 4.94 16.06 -38.57
CA SER A 312 3.47 15.99 -38.67
C SER A 312 2.89 17.37 -38.91
N GLY A 313 1.86 17.46 -39.72
CA GLY A 313 1.18 18.72 -40.09
C GLY A 313 0.60 18.64 -41.49
N ASN A 314 0.04 19.75 -41.99
CA ASN A 314 -0.57 19.83 -43.29
C ASN A 314 -0.17 21.09 -44.10
N ASN A 315 0.57 22.03 -43.49
CA ASN A 315 0.96 23.26 -44.14
C ASN A 315 2.48 23.32 -44.34
N PHE A 316 2.90 23.47 -45.60
CA PHE A 316 4.28 23.62 -46.02
C PHE A 316 4.48 24.83 -46.95
N SER A 317 3.47 25.69 -47.12
CA SER A 317 3.52 26.86 -47.99
C SER A 317 4.66 27.80 -47.60
N PRO A 318 5.33 28.45 -48.57
CA PRO A 318 6.37 29.44 -48.30
C PRO A 318 5.85 30.57 -47.42
N TYR A 319 6.68 31.03 -46.47
CA TYR A 319 6.41 32.18 -45.65
C TYR A 319 7.57 33.18 -45.78
N THR A 320 7.25 34.45 -46.00
CA THR A 320 8.23 35.55 -46.05
C THR A 320 8.27 36.26 -44.73
N PHE A 321 9.41 36.18 -44.06
CA PHE A 321 9.67 36.79 -42.77
C PHE A 321 9.87 38.32 -42.92
N LEU A 322 9.74 39.08 -41.83
CA LEU A 322 9.92 40.54 -41.80
C LEU A 322 11.32 40.99 -42.29
N ASN A 323 12.31 40.12 -42.15
CA ASN A 323 13.67 40.37 -42.65
C ASN A 323 13.81 40.14 -44.16
N GLY A 324 12.72 39.92 -44.90
CA GLY A 324 12.67 39.69 -46.33
C GLY A 324 13.05 38.27 -46.80
N LYS A 325 13.42 37.37 -45.89
CA LYS A 325 13.74 35.97 -46.23
C LYS A 325 12.51 35.12 -46.41
N THR A 326 12.37 34.50 -47.56
CA THR A 326 11.33 33.52 -47.80
C THR A 326 11.87 32.12 -47.47
N TRP A 327 11.14 31.34 -46.70
CA TRP A 327 11.52 30.00 -46.29
C TRP A 327 10.34 29.03 -46.28
N SER A 328 10.60 27.77 -46.56
CA SER A 328 9.60 26.69 -46.51
C SER A 328 10.14 25.53 -45.67
N PRO A 329 9.29 24.76 -44.98
CA PRO A 329 9.71 23.57 -44.29
C PRO A 329 10.43 22.60 -45.26
N PRO A 330 11.49 21.89 -44.81
CA PRO A 330 12.17 20.85 -45.59
C PRO A 330 11.20 19.78 -46.10
N SER A 331 11.52 19.15 -47.21
CA SER A 331 10.73 18.07 -47.80
C SER A 331 10.33 17.01 -46.76
N GLY A 332 9.05 16.65 -46.71
CA GLY A 332 8.50 15.71 -45.71
C GLY A 332 8.25 16.30 -44.32
N THR A 333 8.34 17.65 -44.18
CA THR A 333 8.00 18.34 -42.95
C THR A 333 7.00 19.45 -43.19
N PHE A 334 6.40 19.93 -42.12
CA PHE A 334 5.34 20.95 -42.15
C PHE A 334 5.62 22.03 -41.09
N TRP A 335 4.97 23.19 -41.22
CA TRP A 335 5.03 24.18 -40.17
C TRP A 335 4.49 23.61 -38.84
N ARG A 336 5.23 23.81 -37.77
CA ARG A 336 4.82 23.46 -36.40
C ARG A 336 3.75 24.43 -35.88
N TYR A 337 3.78 25.67 -36.35
CA TYR A 337 2.91 26.75 -35.94
C TYR A 337 2.04 27.20 -37.11
N SER A 338 0.87 27.76 -36.82
CA SER A 338 0.08 28.45 -37.84
C SER A 338 0.83 29.67 -38.37
N ILE A 339 0.51 30.11 -39.58
CA ILE A 339 1.14 31.32 -40.16
C ILE A 339 0.85 32.55 -39.29
N GLY A 340 -0.37 32.64 -38.68
CA GLY A 340 -0.68 33.70 -37.71
C GLY A 340 0.23 33.67 -36.51
N THR A 341 0.42 32.49 -35.90
CA THR A 341 1.33 32.32 -34.76
C THR A 341 2.78 32.64 -35.12
N LEU A 342 3.26 32.25 -36.33
CA LEU A 342 4.61 32.61 -36.80
C LEU A 342 4.79 34.12 -36.91
N LYS A 343 3.79 34.83 -37.42
CA LYS A 343 3.81 36.29 -37.53
C LYS A 343 3.85 36.97 -36.15
N ASP A 344 3.03 36.50 -35.20
CA ASP A 344 3.03 37.00 -33.81
C ASP A 344 4.38 36.74 -33.13
N MET A 345 4.94 35.53 -33.33
CA MET A 345 6.26 35.19 -32.78
C MET A 345 7.36 36.06 -33.36
N GLU A 346 7.30 36.39 -34.63
CA GLU A 346 8.26 37.26 -35.29
C GLU A 346 8.16 38.68 -34.77
N GLN A 347 6.95 39.25 -34.65
CA GLN A 347 6.71 40.59 -34.08
C GLN A 347 7.23 40.71 -32.64
N ASN A 348 7.19 39.63 -31.87
CA ASN A 348 7.67 39.56 -30.49
C ASN A 348 9.14 39.11 -30.38
N ASN A 349 9.94 39.21 -31.44
CA ASN A 349 11.35 38.83 -31.48
C ASN A 349 11.63 37.37 -31.04
N ARG A 350 10.67 36.46 -31.26
CA ARG A 350 10.77 35.05 -30.87
C ARG A 350 11.30 34.17 -31.99
N ILE A 351 11.51 34.68 -33.20
CA ILE A 351 12.11 33.98 -34.31
C ILE A 351 13.56 34.42 -34.49
N VAL A 352 14.46 33.45 -34.53
CA VAL A 352 15.90 33.65 -34.78
C VAL A 352 16.34 32.76 -35.93
N PHE A 353 17.15 33.31 -36.85
CA PHE A 353 17.74 32.52 -37.91
C PHE A 353 19.07 31.91 -37.44
N ASN A 354 19.10 30.59 -37.35
CA ASN A 354 20.35 29.83 -37.16
C ASN A 354 20.87 29.37 -38.54
N GLY A 355 21.82 30.13 -39.07
CA GLY A 355 22.22 30.01 -40.46
C GLY A 355 21.07 30.37 -41.42
N LYS A 356 20.63 29.39 -42.21
CA LYS A 356 19.52 29.54 -43.18
C LYS A 356 18.15 29.20 -42.58
N ASN A 357 18.10 28.57 -41.40
CA ASN A 357 16.89 28.00 -40.84
C ASN A 357 16.26 28.93 -39.77
N PRO A 358 14.95 29.24 -39.85
CA PRO A 358 14.24 29.93 -38.80
C PRO A 358 14.02 28.98 -37.62
N MET A 359 14.28 29.48 -36.41
CA MET A 359 14.14 28.75 -35.15
C MET A 359 13.29 29.61 -34.18
N ALA A 360 12.48 28.94 -33.39
CA ALA A 360 11.67 29.60 -32.36
C ALA A 360 12.40 29.61 -31.02
N LYS A 361 12.43 30.76 -30.34
CA LYS A 361 12.84 30.85 -28.93
C LYS A 361 11.77 30.23 -28.06
N ARG A 362 12.14 29.22 -27.31
CA ARG A 362 11.29 28.60 -26.27
C ARG A 362 11.91 28.92 -24.91
N TYR A 363 11.19 29.68 -24.10
CA TYR A 363 11.71 30.12 -22.80
C TYR A 363 11.52 29.05 -21.74
N LEU A 364 12.45 28.98 -20.79
CA LEU A 364 12.39 28.05 -19.64
C LEU A 364 11.15 28.34 -18.77
N SER A 365 10.78 29.59 -18.61
CA SER A 365 9.59 30.02 -17.86
C SER A 365 8.25 29.56 -18.45
N GLU A 366 8.24 29.18 -19.74
CA GLU A 366 7.03 28.71 -20.44
C GLU A 366 6.86 27.19 -20.38
N VAL A 367 7.82 26.50 -19.81
CA VAL A 367 7.83 25.03 -19.82
C VAL A 367 7.44 24.51 -18.44
N ALA A 368 6.50 23.59 -18.40
CA ALA A 368 6.14 22.91 -17.16
C ALA A 368 7.38 22.36 -16.45
N GLU A 369 7.40 22.43 -15.14
CA GLU A 369 8.48 21.84 -14.33
C GLU A 369 8.56 20.34 -14.53
N GLY A 370 9.78 19.78 -14.37
CA GLY A 370 10.01 18.35 -14.52
C GLY A 370 9.85 17.83 -15.95
N ARG A 371 9.83 16.53 -16.11
CA ARG A 371 9.56 15.81 -17.38
C ARG A 371 8.55 14.70 -17.14
N LYS A 372 7.83 14.24 -18.16
CA LYS A 372 7.00 13.03 -18.06
C LYS A 372 7.90 11.83 -17.78
N SER A 373 7.47 11.01 -16.83
CA SER A 373 8.17 9.76 -16.53
C SER A 373 8.07 8.79 -17.70
N SER A 374 9.16 8.07 -17.95
CA SER A 374 9.21 6.99 -18.94
C SER A 374 8.59 5.72 -18.35
N THR A 375 8.18 4.79 -19.20
CA THR A 375 7.81 3.43 -18.78
C THR A 375 9.01 2.47 -18.70
N PHE A 376 10.21 2.97 -18.94
CA PHE A 376 11.46 2.25 -18.67
C PHE A 376 12.27 3.02 -17.63
N TRP A 377 12.52 2.36 -16.49
CA TRP A 377 13.31 2.90 -15.39
C TRP A 377 14.64 2.15 -15.27
N ASP A 378 15.73 2.86 -15.54
CA ASP A 378 17.07 2.28 -15.36
C ASP A 378 17.46 2.33 -13.87
N GLY A 379 18.02 1.24 -13.36
CA GLY A 379 18.48 1.16 -11.98
C GLY A 379 19.56 2.18 -11.62
N SER A 380 20.24 2.78 -12.62
CA SER A 380 21.16 3.90 -12.38
C SER A 380 20.45 5.18 -11.89
N GLU A 381 19.16 5.34 -12.22
CA GLU A 381 18.33 6.47 -11.80
C GLU A 381 17.52 6.16 -10.52
N VAL A 382 16.96 4.96 -10.42
CA VAL A 382 16.03 4.58 -9.37
C VAL A 382 16.57 3.49 -8.41
N GLY A 383 17.84 3.16 -8.51
CA GLY A 383 18.46 2.08 -7.74
C GLY A 383 18.28 0.69 -8.37
N TYR A 384 19.25 -0.17 -8.11
CA TYR A 384 19.22 -1.61 -8.40
C TYR A 384 18.87 -2.38 -7.13
N ASN A 385 18.55 -3.66 -7.20
CA ASN A 385 18.35 -4.52 -6.01
C ASN A 385 19.54 -4.48 -5.04
N LEU A 386 20.76 -4.41 -5.56
CA LEU A 386 21.97 -4.26 -4.75
C LEU A 386 21.97 -2.99 -3.88
N ASN A 387 21.32 -1.93 -4.31
CA ASN A 387 21.19 -0.70 -3.51
C ASN A 387 20.31 -0.94 -2.28
N GLY A 388 19.17 -1.62 -2.45
CA GLY A 388 18.32 -2.02 -1.33
C GLY A 388 19.04 -2.92 -0.32
N ASP A 389 19.79 -3.92 -0.79
CA ASP A 389 20.64 -4.75 0.07
C ASP A 389 21.69 -3.92 0.83
N ALA A 390 22.32 -2.94 0.17
CA ALA A 390 23.30 -2.06 0.80
C ALA A 390 22.65 -1.14 1.86
N GLU A 391 21.44 -0.63 1.59
CA GLU A 391 20.67 0.20 2.52
C GLU A 391 20.32 -0.57 3.80
N ILE A 392 19.83 -1.81 3.68
CA ILE A 392 19.56 -2.69 4.82
C ILE A 392 20.84 -2.97 5.59
N LYS A 393 21.94 -3.32 4.93
CA LYS A 393 23.23 -3.54 5.60
C LYS A 393 23.72 -2.31 6.36
N GLN A 394 23.55 -1.12 5.78
CA GLN A 394 23.90 0.13 6.46
C GLN A 394 23.05 0.36 7.72
N LEU A 395 21.76 0.07 7.65
CA LEU A 395 20.85 0.16 8.80
C LEU A 395 21.19 -0.85 9.90
N PHE A 396 21.64 -2.05 9.56
CA PHE A 396 21.83 -3.18 10.48
C PHE A 396 23.31 -3.59 10.64
N ASN A 397 24.22 -2.59 10.67
CA ASN A 397 25.63 -2.79 11.01
C ASN A 397 26.36 -3.81 10.12
N GLY A 398 26.04 -3.83 8.83
CA GLY A 398 26.61 -4.76 7.86
C GLY A 398 25.86 -6.09 7.72
N ASN A 399 24.86 -6.36 8.56
CA ASN A 399 24.10 -7.59 8.52
C ASN A 399 23.01 -7.56 7.44
N LYS A 400 22.88 -8.64 6.67
CA LYS A 400 21.76 -8.84 5.75
C LYS A 400 20.60 -9.49 6.51
N VAL A 401 19.72 -8.68 7.09
CA VAL A 401 18.57 -9.13 7.90
C VAL A 401 17.29 -9.36 7.09
N PHE A 402 17.27 -8.96 5.83
CA PHE A 402 16.15 -9.15 4.93
C PHE A 402 16.65 -9.42 3.49
N ASN A 403 15.92 -10.26 2.74
CA ASN A 403 16.28 -10.62 1.37
C ASN A 403 15.54 -9.75 0.36
N ASN A 404 16.25 -9.27 -0.67
CA ASN A 404 15.72 -8.53 -1.80
C ASN A 404 14.84 -7.31 -1.43
N PRO A 405 15.28 -6.44 -0.50
CA PRO A 405 14.54 -5.21 -0.21
C PRO A 405 14.56 -4.29 -1.44
N LYS A 406 13.43 -3.65 -1.74
CA LYS A 406 13.39 -2.64 -2.80
C LYS A 406 14.23 -1.42 -2.39
N PRO A 407 14.97 -0.80 -3.33
CA PRO A 407 15.76 0.39 -3.04
C PRO A 407 14.88 1.60 -2.75
N GLU A 408 15.28 2.44 -1.81
CA GLU A 408 14.53 3.65 -1.44
C GLU A 408 14.33 4.60 -2.62
N ALA A 409 15.30 4.71 -3.54
CA ALA A 409 15.20 5.57 -4.71
C ALA A 409 14.05 5.16 -5.66
N LEU A 410 13.71 3.87 -5.75
CA LEU A 410 12.57 3.38 -6.52
C LEU A 410 11.26 3.87 -5.91
N LEU A 411 11.11 3.70 -4.60
CA LEU A 411 9.92 4.13 -3.87
C LEU A 411 9.80 5.66 -3.85
N GLN A 412 10.93 6.38 -3.74
CA GLN A 412 10.96 7.83 -3.87
C GLN A 412 10.37 8.27 -5.22
N ARG A 413 10.82 7.67 -6.34
CA ARG A 413 10.28 7.98 -7.67
C ARG A 413 8.78 7.73 -7.74
N ILE A 414 8.29 6.59 -7.25
CA ILE A 414 6.87 6.25 -7.23
C ILE A 414 6.08 7.32 -6.47
N LEU A 415 6.51 7.67 -5.26
CA LEU A 415 5.80 8.63 -4.42
C LEU A 415 5.90 10.07 -4.94
N GLU A 416 7.02 10.47 -5.55
CA GLU A 416 7.18 11.79 -6.17
C GLU A 416 6.18 12.04 -7.31
N ILE A 417 5.92 11.02 -8.14
CA ILE A 417 5.05 11.18 -9.30
C ILE A 417 3.56 10.94 -8.99
N SER A 418 3.25 10.38 -7.83
CA SER A 418 1.88 9.98 -7.48
C SER A 418 1.29 10.70 -6.27
N THR A 419 2.11 11.33 -5.43
CA THR A 419 1.66 11.92 -4.15
C THR A 419 2.31 13.28 -3.88
N LYS A 420 1.74 14.00 -2.91
CA LYS A 420 2.25 15.25 -2.32
C LYS A 420 2.50 15.07 -0.82
N GLU A 421 3.07 16.07 -0.16
CA GLU A 421 3.16 16.10 1.31
C GLU A 421 1.77 15.95 1.94
N ASN A 422 1.69 15.16 3.01
CA ASN A 422 0.49 14.76 3.75
C ASN A 422 -0.49 13.83 3.01
N ASP A 423 -0.27 13.46 1.76
CA ASP A 423 -1.06 12.41 1.09
C ASP A 423 -0.82 11.06 1.79
N LEU A 424 -1.82 10.19 1.76
CA LEU A 424 -1.81 8.90 2.43
C LEU A 424 -1.32 7.78 1.49
N VAL A 425 -0.24 7.13 1.91
CA VAL A 425 0.37 5.97 1.22
C VAL A 425 0.03 4.70 1.98
N CYS A 426 -0.28 3.61 1.28
CA CYS A 426 -0.49 2.31 1.90
C CYS A 426 0.40 1.25 1.24
N ASP A 427 1.03 0.42 2.08
CA ASP A 427 1.75 -0.78 1.68
C ASP A 427 1.34 -1.95 2.57
N PHE A 428 0.56 -2.86 2.02
CA PHE A 428 0.07 -4.03 2.76
C PHE A 428 0.86 -5.33 2.45
N PHE A 429 2.04 -5.18 1.84
CA PHE A 429 3.12 -6.16 1.77
C PHE A 429 4.42 -5.45 2.15
N ALA A 430 4.46 -4.85 3.36
CA ALA A 430 5.48 -3.88 3.73
C ALA A 430 6.91 -4.45 3.76
N GLY A 431 7.07 -5.76 3.90
CA GLY A 431 8.33 -6.48 3.80
C GLY A 431 9.41 -5.90 4.72
N SER A 432 10.39 -5.22 4.16
CA SER A 432 11.44 -4.54 4.93
C SER A 432 11.08 -3.13 5.40
N GLY A 433 9.86 -2.64 5.13
CA GLY A 433 9.41 -1.30 5.49
C GLY A 433 9.98 -0.16 4.64
N THR A 434 10.46 -0.45 3.43
CA THR A 434 11.07 0.58 2.56
C THR A 434 10.07 1.66 2.20
N THR A 435 8.85 1.30 1.79
CA THR A 435 7.79 2.25 1.44
C THR A 435 7.47 3.18 2.60
N CYS A 436 7.30 2.63 3.81
CA CYS A 436 7.01 3.40 5.02
C CYS A 436 8.16 4.37 5.36
N ALA A 437 9.42 3.92 5.25
CA ALA A 437 10.59 4.74 5.49
C ALA A 437 10.69 5.92 4.52
N VAL A 438 10.45 5.67 3.22
CA VAL A 438 10.47 6.71 2.19
C VAL A 438 9.30 7.68 2.35
N ALA A 439 8.08 7.18 2.60
CA ALA A 439 6.91 8.01 2.86
C ALA A 439 7.14 8.94 4.05
N HIS A 440 7.70 8.41 5.15
CA HIS A 440 8.05 9.20 6.33
C HIS A 440 9.07 10.32 6.01
N LYS A 441 10.17 9.98 5.32
CA LYS A 441 11.20 10.94 4.91
C LYS A 441 10.65 12.02 3.95
N MET A 442 9.66 11.68 3.15
CA MET A 442 9.00 12.58 2.21
C MET A 442 7.82 13.34 2.83
N LYS A 443 7.56 13.20 4.12
CA LYS A 443 6.42 13.79 4.84
C LYS A 443 5.06 13.40 4.25
N ARG A 444 4.93 12.15 3.79
CA ARG A 444 3.65 11.53 3.47
C ARG A 444 3.15 10.80 4.70
N LYS A 445 1.84 10.73 4.88
CA LYS A 445 1.23 9.80 5.82
C LYS A 445 1.30 8.39 5.26
N TYR A 446 1.38 7.37 6.12
CA TYR A 446 1.47 6.00 5.62
C TYR A 446 0.80 4.97 6.53
N ILE A 447 0.37 3.88 5.90
CA ILE A 447 -0.07 2.65 6.54
C ILE A 447 0.82 1.53 6.02
N GLY A 448 1.52 0.83 6.92
CA GLY A 448 2.31 -0.35 6.59
C GLY A 448 1.77 -1.57 7.30
N VAL A 449 1.50 -2.65 6.55
CA VAL A 449 1.02 -3.92 7.10
C VAL A 449 2.00 -5.03 6.82
N GLU A 450 2.35 -5.79 7.85
CA GLU A 450 3.24 -6.96 7.74
C GLU A 450 2.90 -7.98 8.83
N MET A 451 2.90 -9.27 8.48
CA MET A 451 2.59 -10.34 9.44
C MET A 451 3.82 -11.04 10.00
N GLY A 452 4.95 -10.99 9.29
CA GLY A 452 6.15 -11.74 9.61
C GLY A 452 6.85 -11.23 10.86
N GLU A 453 7.70 -12.07 11.46
CA GLU A 453 8.54 -11.69 12.62
C GLU A 453 9.50 -10.52 12.30
N HIS A 454 9.78 -10.30 11.02
CA HIS A 454 10.57 -9.15 10.58
C HIS A 454 9.84 -7.81 10.74
N PHE A 455 8.54 -7.80 11.07
CA PHE A 455 7.85 -6.60 11.53
C PHE A 455 8.58 -6.00 12.75
N ASP A 456 8.85 -6.82 13.75
CA ASP A 456 9.52 -6.38 14.99
C ASP A 456 11.03 -6.25 14.83
N SER A 457 11.65 -7.13 14.03
CA SER A 457 13.13 -7.20 13.92
C SER A 457 13.70 -6.33 12.81
N VAL A 458 12.90 -5.89 11.83
CA VAL A 458 13.37 -5.09 10.69
C VAL A 458 12.58 -3.79 10.54
N ILE A 459 11.24 -3.85 10.42
CA ILE A 459 10.42 -2.65 10.14
C ILE A 459 10.50 -1.64 11.28
N LEU A 460 10.19 -2.04 12.51
CA LEU A 460 10.22 -1.14 13.66
C LEU A 460 11.60 -0.52 13.89
N PRO A 461 12.72 -1.29 13.92
CA PRO A 461 14.06 -0.73 14.02
C PRO A 461 14.40 0.24 12.88
N ARG A 462 14.00 -0.06 11.63
CA ARG A 462 14.20 0.82 10.48
C ARG A 462 13.49 2.16 10.70
N LEU A 463 12.22 2.13 11.05
CA LEU A 463 11.43 3.35 11.25
C LEU A 463 11.93 4.16 12.45
N LYS A 464 12.28 3.52 13.56
CA LYS A 464 12.90 4.19 14.73
C LYS A 464 14.22 4.88 14.34
N LYS A 465 15.05 4.25 13.51
CA LYS A 465 16.27 4.89 12.99
C LYS A 465 15.97 6.08 12.07
N VAL A 466 14.95 5.97 11.20
CA VAL A 466 14.51 7.08 10.34
C VAL A 466 14.02 8.24 11.21
N ILE A 467 13.14 7.99 12.19
CA ILE A 467 12.68 8.99 13.16
C ILE A 467 13.87 9.60 13.91
N GLY A 468 14.84 8.79 14.32
CA GLY A 468 16.08 9.23 14.96
C GLY A 468 17.06 9.98 14.04
N GLY A 469 16.70 10.24 12.79
CA GLY A 469 17.52 11.01 11.85
C GLY A 469 18.69 10.24 11.24
N PHE A 470 18.69 8.91 11.28
CA PHE A 470 19.74 8.09 10.67
C PHE A 470 19.76 8.27 9.14
N LYS A 471 20.93 8.59 8.60
CA LYS A 471 21.12 8.89 7.17
C LYS A 471 21.40 7.60 6.39
N SER A 472 20.37 7.04 5.76
CA SER A 472 20.50 5.86 4.88
C SER A 472 19.70 6.06 3.59
N GLY A 473 20.05 5.32 2.55
CA GLY A 473 19.34 5.28 1.29
C GLY A 473 19.19 6.63 0.59
N ALA A 474 17.99 6.90 0.11
CA ALA A 474 17.59 8.17 -0.50
C ALA A 474 17.22 9.22 0.57
N LEU A 475 17.03 10.48 0.15
CA LEU A 475 16.54 11.57 1.00
C LEU A 475 17.38 11.80 2.27
N LYS A 476 18.68 11.87 2.10
CA LYS A 476 19.66 12.05 3.20
C LYS A 476 19.54 13.39 3.93
N GLU A 477 18.84 14.35 3.37
CA GLU A 477 18.53 15.67 3.97
C GLU A 477 17.47 15.58 5.06
N PHE A 478 16.67 14.51 5.14
CA PHE A 478 15.71 14.32 6.22
C PHE A 478 16.43 14.20 7.57
N ASN A 479 16.08 15.05 8.53
CA ASN A 479 16.81 15.17 9.80
C ASN A 479 16.27 14.27 10.92
N GLY A 480 15.05 13.75 10.78
CA GLY A 480 14.36 12.98 11.80
C GLY A 480 13.06 13.61 12.24
N GLY A 481 12.47 13.07 13.28
CA GLY A 481 11.23 13.50 13.88
C GLY A 481 10.01 12.73 13.39
N GLY A 482 8.92 12.81 14.14
CA GLY A 482 7.61 12.28 13.78
C GLY A 482 6.94 11.45 14.87
N VAL A 483 5.69 11.09 14.58
CA VAL A 483 4.81 10.29 15.44
C VAL A 483 4.29 9.09 14.64
N VAL A 484 4.48 7.89 15.16
CA VAL A 484 4.05 6.64 14.51
C VAL A 484 3.22 5.83 15.50
N LYS A 485 2.04 5.42 15.07
CA LYS A 485 1.17 4.48 15.77
C LYS A 485 1.53 3.05 15.37
N VAL A 486 1.62 2.15 16.33
CA VAL A 486 1.92 0.73 16.10
C VAL A 486 0.91 -0.12 16.84
N TYR A 487 0.36 -1.12 16.18
CA TYR A 487 -0.50 -2.12 16.83
C TYR A 487 -0.49 -3.46 16.09
N ALA A 488 -0.98 -4.50 16.76
CA ALA A 488 -1.29 -5.77 16.14
C ALA A 488 -2.80 -5.94 15.97
N LEU A 489 -3.22 -6.80 15.05
CA LEU A 489 -4.59 -7.29 15.00
C LEU A 489 -4.64 -8.73 15.49
N GLU A 490 -5.76 -9.06 16.15
CA GLU A 490 -6.05 -10.44 16.55
C GLU A 490 -5.94 -11.39 15.35
N SER A 491 -5.13 -12.45 15.48
CA SER A 491 -4.92 -13.39 14.39
C SER A 491 -6.12 -14.35 14.22
N TYR A 492 -6.23 -14.92 13.01
CA TYR A 492 -7.25 -15.94 12.75
C TYR A 492 -7.09 -17.17 13.65
N GLU A 493 -5.84 -17.56 13.89
CA GLU A 493 -5.50 -18.69 14.77
C GLU A 493 -5.86 -18.41 16.22
N GLU A 494 -5.67 -17.19 16.71
CA GLU A 494 -6.10 -16.80 18.06
C GLU A 494 -7.62 -16.87 18.20
N ILE A 495 -8.37 -16.42 17.18
CA ILE A 495 -9.83 -16.54 17.20
C ILE A 495 -10.25 -18.00 17.24
N LEU A 496 -9.70 -18.85 16.37
CA LEU A 496 -10.06 -20.28 16.35
C LEU A 496 -9.79 -20.96 17.69
N ARG A 497 -8.74 -20.55 18.41
CA ARG A 497 -8.45 -21.08 19.77
C ARG A 497 -9.44 -20.65 20.84
N LYS A 498 -10.14 -19.54 20.62
CA LYS A 498 -11.13 -18.99 21.55
C LYS A 498 -12.54 -19.57 21.34
N ILE A 499 -12.77 -20.24 20.21
CA ILE A 499 -14.08 -20.76 19.82
C ILE A 499 -14.25 -22.18 20.34
N LYS A 500 -15.39 -22.41 21.04
CA LYS A 500 -15.90 -23.74 21.31
C LYS A 500 -16.80 -24.15 20.15
N TYR A 501 -16.39 -25.17 19.40
CA TYR A 501 -17.23 -25.79 18.38
C TYR A 501 -18.01 -26.95 18.99
N GLU A 502 -19.34 -26.86 18.94
CA GLU A 502 -20.23 -27.96 19.27
C GLU A 502 -21.08 -28.30 18.04
N ASP A 503 -21.17 -29.58 17.68
CA ASP A 503 -22.03 -30.04 16.59
C ASP A 503 -23.50 -30.00 17.03
N ASN A 504 -24.05 -28.78 17.09
CA ASN A 504 -25.45 -28.52 17.42
C ASN A 504 -25.91 -27.24 16.75
N ASP A 505 -27.22 -27.03 16.67
CA ASP A 505 -27.85 -25.86 16.05
C ASP A 505 -27.60 -24.50 16.80
N LYS A 506 -26.66 -24.47 17.74
CA LYS A 506 -26.34 -23.24 18.49
C LYS A 506 -25.26 -22.43 17.76
N PRO A 507 -25.29 -21.10 17.85
CA PRO A 507 -24.21 -20.27 17.32
C PRO A 507 -22.89 -20.56 18.03
N LEU A 508 -21.77 -20.31 17.33
CA LEU A 508 -20.43 -20.38 17.91
C LEU A 508 -20.34 -19.55 19.20
N ALA A 509 -19.69 -20.11 20.20
CA ALA A 509 -19.49 -19.46 21.50
C ALA A 509 -18.01 -19.45 21.89
N TYR A 510 -17.65 -18.57 22.80
CA TYR A 510 -16.32 -18.60 23.40
C TYR A 510 -16.15 -19.85 24.28
N GLU A 511 -14.94 -20.42 24.32
CA GLU A 511 -14.57 -21.43 25.33
C GLU A 511 -14.77 -20.87 26.76
N GLU A 512 -14.96 -21.78 27.74
CA GLU A 512 -15.25 -21.40 29.14
C GLU A 512 -14.26 -20.41 29.74
N GLN A 513 -12.96 -20.52 29.39
CA GLN A 513 -11.92 -19.58 29.84
C GLN A 513 -12.07 -18.15 29.31
N TYR A 514 -12.89 -17.95 28.26
CA TYR A 514 -13.19 -16.65 27.64
C TYR A 514 -14.67 -16.25 27.82
N SER A 515 -15.47 -17.03 28.57
CA SER A 515 -16.89 -16.78 28.82
C SER A 515 -17.13 -15.46 29.55
N ASP A 516 -16.13 -14.98 30.30
CA ASP A 516 -16.19 -13.74 31.04
C ASP A 516 -16.14 -12.49 30.14
N LEU A 517 -15.81 -12.63 28.85
CA LEU A 517 -15.80 -11.51 27.91
C LEU A 517 -17.20 -10.98 27.59
N VAL A 518 -18.18 -11.88 27.56
CA VAL A 518 -19.60 -11.53 27.34
C VAL A 518 -20.44 -12.22 28.38
N GLU A 519 -20.85 -11.50 29.42
CA GLU A 519 -21.73 -12.03 30.46
C GLU A 519 -23.20 -11.99 30.02
N CYS A 520 -23.88 -13.12 30.12
CA CYS A 520 -25.32 -13.20 29.93
C CYS A 520 -26.03 -13.23 31.29
N LYS A 521 -26.76 -12.15 31.61
CA LYS A 521 -27.60 -12.07 32.82
C LYS A 521 -29.06 -11.82 32.41
N GLU A 522 -29.98 -12.72 32.77
CA GLU A 522 -31.42 -12.56 32.61
C GLU A 522 -31.89 -12.07 31.24
N HIS A 523 -31.36 -12.65 30.15
CA HIS A 523 -31.62 -12.28 28.74
C HIS A 523 -30.95 -10.97 28.26
N SER A 524 -30.04 -10.38 29.03
CA SER A 524 -29.18 -9.28 28.58
C SER A 524 -27.73 -9.72 28.52
N TYR A 525 -27.04 -9.32 27.45
CA TYR A 525 -25.60 -9.53 27.28
C TYR A 525 -24.86 -8.26 27.68
N THR A 526 -23.85 -8.39 28.49
CA THR A 526 -22.94 -7.29 28.86
C THR A 526 -21.52 -7.64 28.48
N LEU A 527 -20.81 -6.67 27.91
CA LEU A 527 -19.41 -6.81 27.56
C LEU A 527 -18.53 -6.49 28.77
N ASN A 528 -17.59 -7.36 29.08
CA ASN A 528 -16.60 -7.09 30.11
C ASN A 528 -15.41 -6.30 29.48
N VAL A 529 -15.54 -4.99 29.46
CA VAL A 529 -14.55 -4.04 28.92
C VAL A 529 -13.20 -4.22 29.61
N GLU A 530 -13.20 -4.36 30.94
CA GLU A 530 -11.98 -4.53 31.75
C GLU A 530 -11.23 -5.83 31.39
N ALA A 531 -11.96 -6.90 31.10
CA ALA A 531 -11.35 -8.16 30.65
C ALA A 531 -10.69 -8.02 29.28
N LEU A 532 -11.32 -7.31 28.33
CA LEU A 532 -10.73 -7.03 27.01
C LEU A 532 -9.46 -6.17 27.13
N GLU A 533 -9.49 -5.13 27.95
CA GLU A 533 -8.31 -4.28 28.18
C GLU A 533 -7.16 -5.07 28.84
N LYS A 534 -7.44 -5.96 29.79
CA LYS A 534 -6.44 -6.87 30.37
C LYS A 534 -5.82 -7.83 29.33
N MET A 535 -6.55 -8.15 28.29
CA MET A 535 -6.03 -8.92 27.14
C MET A 535 -5.23 -8.06 26.16
N GLY A 536 -5.04 -6.78 26.42
CA GLY A 536 -4.32 -5.84 25.56
C GLY A 536 -5.16 -5.29 24.41
N VAL A 537 -6.49 -5.42 24.43
CA VAL A 537 -7.38 -4.87 23.39
C VAL A 537 -7.47 -3.36 23.52
N ASP A 538 -7.12 -2.64 22.45
CA ASP A 538 -7.44 -1.21 22.31
C ASP A 538 -8.88 -1.07 21.76
N ILE A 539 -9.82 -0.89 22.67
CA ILE A 539 -11.24 -0.80 22.34
C ILE A 539 -11.52 0.43 21.49
N LYS A 540 -10.88 1.57 21.81
CA LYS A 540 -11.09 2.82 21.08
C LYS A 540 -10.64 2.70 19.62
N GLU A 541 -9.44 2.23 19.39
CA GLU A 541 -8.91 2.04 18.01
C GLU A 541 -9.72 1.00 17.24
N THR A 542 -10.17 -0.07 17.91
CA THR A 542 -11.06 -1.07 17.30
C THR A 542 -12.38 -0.44 16.84
N LEU A 543 -13.02 0.36 17.70
CA LEU A 543 -14.28 1.06 17.37
C LEU A 543 -14.09 2.04 16.22
N GLU A 544 -12.99 2.81 16.22
CA GLU A 544 -12.68 3.76 15.15
C GLU A 544 -12.48 3.04 13.80
N ASN A 545 -11.83 1.88 13.78
CA ASN A 545 -11.69 1.07 12.59
C ASN A 545 -13.03 0.49 12.10
N LEU A 546 -13.88 0.00 13.01
CA LEU A 546 -15.18 -0.58 12.67
C LEU A 546 -16.18 0.46 12.13
N TRP A 547 -16.21 1.65 12.70
CA TRP A 547 -17.22 2.66 12.39
C TRP A 547 -16.72 3.73 11.40
N GLY A 548 -15.42 3.81 11.16
CA GLY A 548 -14.81 4.80 10.28
C GLY A 548 -14.87 6.23 10.81
N VAL A 549 -15.18 6.41 12.10
CA VAL A 549 -15.34 7.72 12.75
C VAL A 549 -14.64 7.72 14.10
N GLY A 550 -14.02 8.84 14.45
CA GLY A 550 -13.33 8.98 15.72
C GLY A 550 -14.28 8.82 16.93
N VAL A 551 -13.81 8.19 17.98
CA VAL A 551 -14.53 8.08 19.26
C VAL A 551 -14.34 9.37 20.06
N GLU A 552 -15.47 9.97 20.49
CA GLU A 552 -15.49 11.12 21.40
C GLU A 552 -15.37 10.69 22.86
N PHE A 553 -16.14 9.66 23.21
CA PHE A 553 -16.21 9.11 24.56
C PHE A 553 -16.67 7.65 24.51
N PHE A 554 -16.17 6.80 25.41
CA PHE A 554 -16.74 5.47 25.68
C PHE A 554 -16.57 5.09 27.15
N ASN A 555 -17.40 4.16 27.59
CA ASN A 555 -17.33 3.49 28.90
C ASN A 555 -17.82 2.04 28.75
N GLU A 556 -17.98 1.33 29.84
CA GLU A 556 -18.42 -0.08 29.84
C GLU A 556 -19.81 -0.31 29.22
N LYS A 557 -20.61 0.71 29.00
CA LYS A 557 -22.00 0.57 28.52
C LYS A 557 -22.21 1.18 27.14
N VAL A 558 -21.63 2.34 26.88
CA VAL A 558 -21.92 3.12 25.69
C VAL A 558 -20.68 3.73 25.09
N VAL A 559 -20.74 3.99 23.80
CA VAL A 559 -19.77 4.77 23.03
C VAL A 559 -20.47 5.91 22.31
N LYS A 560 -19.81 7.07 22.23
CA LYS A 560 -20.22 8.23 21.45
C LYS A 560 -19.16 8.51 20.39
N PHE A 561 -19.59 8.61 19.16
CA PHE A 561 -18.72 8.90 18.01
C PHE A 561 -18.77 10.39 17.67
N LYS A 562 -17.65 10.94 17.19
CA LYS A 562 -17.55 12.34 16.76
C LYS A 562 -18.59 12.63 15.66
N GLY A 563 -19.31 13.75 15.81
CA GLY A 563 -20.34 14.14 14.84
C GLY A 563 -21.67 13.37 14.98
N ASN A 564 -21.83 12.51 15.97
CA ASN A 564 -23.08 11.81 16.27
C ASN A 564 -23.55 12.18 17.69
N ASP A 565 -24.76 12.71 17.79
CA ASP A 565 -25.35 13.07 19.09
C ASP A 565 -25.89 11.87 19.89
N LYS A 566 -26.00 10.70 19.24
CA LYS A 566 -26.53 9.49 19.88
C LYS A 566 -25.42 8.60 20.42
N GLU A 567 -25.61 8.13 21.62
CA GLU A 567 -24.80 7.05 22.21
C GLU A 567 -25.25 5.70 21.65
N VAL A 568 -24.29 4.83 21.40
CA VAL A 568 -24.49 3.45 20.96
C VAL A 568 -24.03 2.52 22.07
N GLU A 569 -24.79 1.46 22.34
CA GLU A 569 -24.38 0.42 23.28
C GLU A 569 -23.05 -0.20 22.85
N ILE A 570 -22.06 -0.31 23.74
CA ILE A 570 -20.69 -0.73 23.41
C ILE A 570 -20.63 -2.14 22.84
N LEU A 571 -21.46 -3.05 23.41
CA LEU A 571 -21.56 -4.41 22.90
C LEU A 571 -22.04 -4.43 21.44
N LYS A 572 -23.05 -3.61 21.13
CA LYS A 572 -23.56 -3.48 19.76
C LYS A 572 -22.54 -2.84 18.83
N ALA A 573 -21.78 -1.88 19.33
CA ALA A 573 -20.75 -1.20 18.56
C ALA A 573 -19.58 -2.11 18.20
N LEU A 574 -19.23 -3.05 19.09
CA LEU A 574 -18.16 -4.04 18.88
C LEU A 574 -18.65 -5.35 18.25
N LYS A 575 -19.95 -5.51 18.03
CA LYS A 575 -20.58 -6.77 17.63
C LYS A 575 -19.86 -7.46 16.47
N GLU A 576 -19.49 -6.72 15.42
CA GLU A 576 -18.83 -7.28 14.25
C GLU A 576 -17.43 -7.83 14.55
N ALA A 577 -16.75 -7.30 15.55
CA ALA A 577 -15.42 -7.76 15.97
C ALA A 577 -15.46 -8.86 17.04
N LEU A 578 -16.62 -9.13 17.64
CA LEU A 578 -16.81 -10.19 18.62
C LEU A 578 -17.33 -11.48 17.97
N ILE A 579 -17.23 -12.58 18.69
CA ILE A 579 -17.80 -13.89 18.32
C ILE A 579 -19.13 -14.04 19.05
N TRP A 580 -20.16 -14.44 18.32
CA TRP A 580 -21.52 -14.67 18.83
C TRP A 580 -22.00 -16.06 18.48
#